data_aae6b578027f702b90759c1a0d38def9
#
_entry.id   aae6b578027f702b90759c1a0d38def9
#
_cell.length_a   1.000
_cell.length_b   1.000
_cell.length_c   1.000
_cell.angle_alpha   90.00
_cell.angle_beta   90.00
_cell.angle_gamma   90.00
#
_symmetry.space_group_name_H-M   'P 1'
#
loop_
_entity.id
_entity.type
_entity.pdbx_description
1 polymer ?
#
loop_
_entity_poly.entity_id
_entity_poly.type
_entity_poly.pdbx_seq_one_letter_code
_entity_poly.pdbx_strand_id
1 'polypeptide(L)'
;MSLAEKRLFLLDMDGTIYLSETLFDGTLDFLRYVRAIGGRYLFLTNNSSRGTDAYIAKMARLGIEAFPDDFLTSADAAIRYLRGRYLPDTVYYVCGTESLKNQLRLAGLRVAETLRDDCAVVLLGYDTELTYEKLENCCILLNRGADYVATHPDLVCPTWYGSAPDCGSVIEMLHTATGRRPKVIGKPQPEMALLAMEQTGFSPRETCLIGDRVYTDIACGVNAGIDTIFVLSGEGVTDDIEKYGVQPAYCMQNIREVLNTLEKEEPK
;
A
#
# COMPACT_ATOMS: atom_id res chain seq x y z
N MET A 1 15.07 18.75 -6.57
CA MET A 1 14.57 19.57 -5.44
C MET A 1 15.34 19.17 -4.21
N SER A 2 15.48 20.05 -3.20
CA SER A 2 16.17 19.70 -1.94
C SER A 2 15.24 18.83 -1.07
N LEU A 3 15.80 17.84 -0.38
CA LEU A 3 15.09 17.05 0.62
C LEU A 3 14.67 17.89 1.84
N ALA A 4 15.38 18.99 2.13
CA ALA A 4 15.06 19.91 3.22
C ALA A 4 13.66 20.58 3.10
N GLU A 5 13.06 20.58 1.90
CA GLU A 5 11.70 21.10 1.68
C GLU A 5 10.61 20.07 2.02
N LYS A 6 10.97 18.80 2.23
CA LYS A 6 9.99 17.74 2.50
C LYS A 6 9.43 17.84 3.91
N ARG A 7 8.13 17.61 4.02
CA ARG A 7 7.38 17.64 5.28
C ARG A 7 6.47 16.44 5.45
N LEU A 8 6.04 15.80 4.34
CA LEU A 8 5.28 14.55 4.36
C LEU A 8 6.15 13.41 3.82
N PHE A 9 6.40 12.42 4.64
CA PHE A 9 7.16 11.22 4.28
C PHE A 9 6.23 10.02 4.27
N LEU A 10 6.00 9.48 3.07
CA LEU A 10 5.24 8.26 2.87
C LEU A 10 6.23 7.09 2.94
N LEU A 11 6.07 6.22 3.91
CA LEU A 11 7.04 5.18 4.21
C LEU A 11 6.47 3.80 3.88
N ASP A 12 7.07 3.09 2.95
CA ASP A 12 6.90 1.64 2.96
C ASP A 12 7.45 1.07 4.26
N MET A 13 7.08 -0.16 4.62
CA MET A 13 7.42 -0.71 5.93
C MET A 13 8.49 -1.79 5.86
N ASP A 14 8.16 -2.97 5.33
CA ASP A 14 9.07 -4.11 5.30
C ASP A 14 10.13 -3.91 4.23
N GLY A 15 11.41 -3.96 4.59
CA GLY A 15 12.53 -3.62 3.70
C GLY A 15 12.94 -2.14 3.75
N THR A 16 12.11 -1.26 4.30
CA THR A 16 12.35 0.20 4.34
C THR A 16 12.66 0.70 5.75
N ILE A 17 11.81 0.42 6.74
CA ILE A 17 12.01 0.87 8.14
C ILE A 17 12.33 -0.27 9.09
N TYR A 18 12.02 -1.50 8.72
CA TYR A 18 12.37 -2.73 9.42
C TYR A 18 12.51 -3.89 8.42
N LEU A 19 13.11 -4.99 8.88
CA LEU A 19 13.04 -6.28 8.21
C LEU A 19 12.51 -7.31 9.22
N SER A 20 11.35 -7.92 8.91
CA SER A 20 10.64 -8.84 9.82
C SER A 20 10.34 -8.20 11.18
N GLU A 21 11.03 -8.59 12.26
CA GLU A 21 10.86 -8.06 13.63
C GLU A 21 12.09 -7.22 14.07
N THR A 22 12.90 -6.71 13.14
CA THR A 22 14.12 -5.94 13.45
C THR A 22 14.08 -4.58 12.75
N LEU A 23 14.15 -3.49 13.54
CA LEU A 23 14.28 -2.14 12.99
C LEU A 23 15.62 -1.96 12.30
N PHE A 24 15.62 -1.25 11.17
CA PHE A 24 16.85 -0.73 10.60
C PHE A 24 17.42 0.39 11.46
N ASP A 25 18.76 0.46 11.47
CA ASP A 25 19.45 1.58 12.13
C ASP A 25 18.97 2.92 11.56
N GLY A 26 18.74 3.88 12.45
CA GLY A 26 18.25 5.22 12.09
C GLY A 26 16.76 5.38 12.03
N THR A 27 15.95 4.30 12.03
CA THR A 27 14.50 4.42 11.91
C THR A 27 13.89 5.31 12.99
N LEU A 28 14.16 5.04 14.27
CA LEU A 28 13.60 5.85 15.36
C LEU A 28 14.08 7.30 15.32
N ASP A 29 15.35 7.52 14.95
CA ASP A 29 15.92 8.86 14.82
C ASP A 29 15.24 9.63 13.68
N PHE A 30 15.04 8.98 12.53
CA PHE A 30 14.33 9.56 11.40
C PHE A 30 12.88 9.94 11.75
N LEU A 31 12.12 9.06 12.40
CA LEU A 31 10.75 9.38 12.80
C LEU A 31 10.69 10.55 13.78
N ARG A 32 11.64 10.64 14.72
CA ARG A 32 11.78 11.78 15.64
C ARG A 32 12.15 13.06 14.91
N TYR A 33 13.10 12.98 13.98
CA TYR A 33 13.51 14.11 13.15
C TYR A 33 12.34 14.69 12.37
N VAL A 34 11.56 13.84 11.66
CA VAL A 34 10.39 14.29 10.89
C VAL A 34 9.41 15.07 11.76
N ARG A 35 9.12 14.58 12.98
CA ARG A 35 8.26 15.30 13.93
C ARG A 35 8.90 16.62 14.40
N ALA A 36 10.19 16.65 14.63
CA ALA A 36 10.92 17.85 15.11
C ALA A 36 10.89 19.00 14.09
N ILE A 37 10.93 18.69 12.78
CA ILE A 37 10.81 19.72 11.72
C ILE A 37 9.36 20.14 11.41
N GLY A 38 8.39 19.70 12.23
CA GLY A 38 6.96 19.96 11.99
C GLY A 38 6.39 19.18 10.80
N GLY A 39 7.08 18.14 10.35
CA GLY A 39 6.61 17.24 9.31
C GLY A 39 5.71 16.12 9.84
N ARG A 40 5.24 15.30 8.92
CA ARG A 40 4.43 14.12 9.18
C ARG A 40 4.97 12.92 8.41
N TYR A 41 4.80 11.73 8.94
CA TYR A 41 5.00 10.49 8.22
C TYR A 41 3.73 9.66 8.21
N LEU A 42 3.54 8.86 7.16
CA LEU A 42 2.49 7.85 7.05
C LEU A 42 3.12 6.54 6.57
N PHE A 43 2.79 5.45 7.24
CA PHE A 43 3.17 4.11 6.82
C PHE A 43 2.23 3.62 5.72
N LEU A 44 2.77 3.31 4.54
CA LEU A 44 2.02 2.83 3.39
C LEU A 44 2.22 1.33 3.19
N THR A 45 1.13 0.56 3.17
CA THR A 45 1.20 -0.87 2.89
C THR A 45 0.17 -1.30 1.85
N ASN A 46 0.61 -2.17 0.91
CA ASN A 46 -0.30 -2.85 -0.01
C ASN A 46 -1.11 -3.96 0.67
N ASN A 47 -0.62 -4.49 1.78
CA ASN A 47 -1.27 -5.62 2.44
C ASN A 47 -2.66 -5.22 2.98
N SER A 48 -3.70 -5.82 2.41
CA SER A 48 -5.11 -5.61 2.76
C SER A 48 -5.68 -6.72 3.65
N SER A 49 -4.87 -7.74 4.03
CA SER A 49 -5.39 -8.90 4.77
C SER A 49 -5.67 -8.62 6.24
N ARG A 50 -5.15 -7.51 6.79
CA ARG A 50 -5.23 -7.16 8.21
C ARG A 50 -5.67 -5.71 8.38
N GLY A 51 -6.33 -5.45 9.51
CA GLY A 51 -6.64 -4.08 9.93
C GLY A 51 -5.44 -3.34 10.52
N THR A 52 -5.57 -2.03 10.64
CA THR A 52 -4.55 -1.12 11.19
C THR A 52 -4.09 -1.52 12.61
N ASP A 53 -4.97 -2.12 13.43
CA ASP A 53 -4.64 -2.58 14.78
C ASP A 53 -3.46 -3.58 14.80
N ALA A 54 -3.38 -4.46 13.80
CA ALA A 54 -2.29 -5.42 13.71
C ALA A 54 -0.93 -4.72 13.44
N TYR A 55 -0.95 -3.66 12.66
CA TYR A 55 0.24 -2.83 12.40
C TYR A 55 0.65 -2.01 13.61
N ILE A 56 -0.31 -1.39 14.32
CA ILE A 56 -0.05 -0.68 15.58
C ILE A 56 0.61 -1.61 16.59
N ALA A 57 0.08 -2.82 16.76
CA ALA A 57 0.67 -3.82 17.66
C ALA A 57 2.10 -4.23 17.22
N LYS A 58 2.36 -4.35 15.90
CA LYS A 58 3.71 -4.61 15.40
C LYS A 58 4.64 -3.43 15.67
N MET A 59 4.23 -2.21 15.39
CA MET A 59 5.03 -1.00 15.65
C MET A 59 5.38 -0.88 17.14
N ALA A 60 4.44 -1.14 18.02
CA ALA A 60 4.68 -1.12 19.48
C ALA A 60 5.75 -2.13 19.91
N ARG A 61 5.73 -3.36 19.35
CA ARG A 61 6.81 -4.36 19.61
C ARG A 61 8.19 -3.89 19.12
N LEU A 62 8.21 -3.13 18.03
CA LEU A 62 9.43 -2.53 17.46
C LEU A 62 9.85 -1.23 18.18
N GLY A 63 9.11 -0.78 19.20
CA GLY A 63 9.41 0.46 19.94
C GLY A 63 8.97 1.74 19.24
N ILE A 64 8.10 1.64 18.24
CA ILE A 64 7.49 2.79 17.55
C ILE A 64 6.09 3.01 18.12
N GLU A 65 5.86 4.21 18.68
CA GLU A 65 4.51 4.66 19.02
C GLU A 65 3.80 5.10 17.74
N ALA A 66 2.70 4.42 17.42
CA ALA A 66 1.92 4.68 16.20
C ALA A 66 0.41 4.63 16.49
N PHE A 67 -0.34 5.45 15.78
CA PHE A 67 -1.79 5.61 15.90
C PHE A 67 -2.48 5.24 14.58
N PRO A 68 -3.81 4.99 14.56
CA PRO A 68 -4.51 4.64 13.32
C PRO A 68 -4.25 5.62 12.16
N ASP A 69 -4.17 6.92 12.45
CA ASP A 69 -3.95 7.98 11.48
C ASP A 69 -2.50 8.04 10.93
N ASP A 70 -1.59 7.22 11.46
CA ASP A 70 -0.23 7.09 10.94
C ASP A 70 -0.13 6.03 9.83
N PHE A 71 -1.22 5.33 9.52
CA PHE A 71 -1.25 4.28 8.50
C PHE A 71 -2.18 4.62 7.34
N LEU A 72 -1.79 4.17 6.16
CA LEU A 72 -2.63 4.16 4.97
C LEU A 72 -2.43 2.83 4.24
N THR A 73 -3.46 2.00 4.24
CA THR A 73 -3.44 0.68 3.61
C THR A 73 -4.06 0.72 2.22
N SER A 74 -3.78 -0.28 1.40
CA SER A 74 -4.49 -0.43 0.12
C SER A 74 -5.99 -0.65 0.30
N ALA A 75 -6.43 -1.16 1.46
CA ALA A 75 -7.84 -1.25 1.81
C ALA A 75 -8.48 0.14 2.01
N ASP A 76 -7.78 1.07 2.72
CA ASP A 76 -8.26 2.45 2.90
C ASP A 76 -8.41 3.17 1.56
N ALA A 77 -7.40 3.05 0.70
CA ALA A 77 -7.45 3.61 -0.65
C ALA A 77 -8.56 3.00 -1.50
N ALA A 78 -8.77 1.67 -1.43
CA ALA A 78 -9.86 1.00 -2.11
C ALA A 78 -11.24 1.47 -1.60
N ILE A 79 -11.42 1.60 -0.29
CA ILE A 79 -12.65 2.12 0.32
C ILE A 79 -12.93 3.56 -0.19
N ARG A 80 -11.91 4.42 -0.20
CA ARG A 80 -12.04 5.78 -0.72
C ARG A 80 -12.46 5.78 -2.19
N TYR A 81 -11.79 4.97 -3.02
CA TYR A 81 -12.11 4.81 -4.44
C TYR A 81 -13.56 4.32 -4.65
N LEU A 82 -13.97 3.26 -3.93
CA LEU A 82 -15.30 2.68 -4.06
C LEU A 82 -16.40 3.68 -3.68
N ARG A 83 -16.23 4.42 -2.60
CA ARG A 83 -17.16 5.47 -2.17
C ARG A 83 -17.28 6.63 -3.17
N GLY A 84 -16.20 6.98 -3.83
CA GLY A 84 -16.20 8.05 -4.84
C GLY A 84 -16.73 7.60 -6.20
N ARG A 85 -16.75 6.30 -6.48
CA ARG A 85 -17.06 5.75 -7.81
C ARG A 85 -18.45 5.17 -7.91
N TYR A 86 -18.98 4.58 -6.84
CA TYR A 86 -20.23 3.83 -6.83
C TYR A 86 -21.28 4.47 -5.93
N LEU A 87 -22.55 4.12 -6.17
CA LEU A 87 -23.68 4.60 -5.36
C LEU A 87 -23.66 3.96 -3.96
N PRO A 88 -24.25 4.62 -2.95
CA PRO A 88 -24.25 4.12 -1.56
C PRO A 88 -24.92 2.75 -1.37
N ASP A 89 -25.85 2.39 -2.24
CA ASP A 89 -26.60 1.11 -2.20
C ASP A 89 -25.93 -0.01 -3.00
N THR A 90 -24.78 0.25 -3.64
CA THR A 90 -24.01 -0.75 -4.39
C THR A 90 -23.61 -1.92 -3.50
N VAL A 91 -23.84 -3.14 -3.97
CA VAL A 91 -23.48 -4.38 -3.28
C VAL A 91 -22.16 -4.91 -3.81
N TYR A 92 -21.23 -5.19 -2.89
CA TYR A 92 -19.88 -5.65 -3.18
C TYR A 92 -19.74 -7.12 -2.79
N TYR A 93 -19.21 -7.94 -3.70
CA TYR A 93 -18.69 -9.26 -3.38
C TYR A 93 -17.19 -9.13 -3.10
N VAL A 94 -16.74 -9.54 -1.91
CA VAL A 94 -15.36 -9.37 -1.47
C VAL A 94 -14.67 -10.73 -1.39
N CYS A 95 -13.72 -10.96 -2.30
CA CYS A 95 -12.75 -12.04 -2.19
C CYS A 95 -11.55 -11.52 -1.41
N GLY A 96 -11.56 -11.72 -0.11
CA GLY A 96 -10.61 -11.22 0.85
C GLY A 96 -10.89 -11.80 2.23
N THR A 97 -10.04 -11.44 3.19
CA THR A 97 -10.19 -11.88 4.59
C THR A 97 -11.44 -11.26 5.24
N GLU A 98 -11.90 -11.88 6.32
CA GLU A 98 -12.98 -11.30 7.13
C GLU A 98 -12.58 -9.92 7.71
N SER A 99 -11.28 -9.72 7.99
CA SER A 99 -10.75 -8.42 8.40
C SER A 99 -11.00 -7.35 7.33
N LEU A 100 -10.72 -7.63 6.05
CA LEU A 100 -10.98 -6.69 4.94
C LEU A 100 -12.48 -6.41 4.81
N LYS A 101 -13.33 -7.45 4.85
CA LYS A 101 -14.80 -7.30 4.79
C LYS A 101 -15.31 -6.40 5.92
N ASN A 102 -14.80 -6.57 7.12
CA ASN A 102 -15.19 -5.75 8.28
C ASN A 102 -14.77 -4.28 8.12
N GLN A 103 -13.59 -3.99 7.57
CA GLN A 103 -13.19 -2.62 7.26
C GLN A 103 -14.16 -1.96 6.27
N LEU A 104 -14.58 -2.68 5.20
CA LEU A 104 -15.56 -2.16 4.25
C LEU A 104 -16.93 -1.92 4.91
N ARG A 105 -17.41 -2.85 5.75
CA ARG A 105 -18.70 -2.70 6.48
C ARG A 105 -18.67 -1.50 7.42
N LEU A 106 -17.60 -1.33 8.20
CA LEU A 106 -17.39 -0.17 9.09
C LEU A 106 -17.35 1.13 8.30
N ALA A 107 -16.84 1.09 7.07
CA ALA A 107 -16.86 2.21 6.16
C ALA A 107 -18.24 2.46 5.51
N GLY A 108 -19.27 1.66 5.84
CA GLY A 108 -20.63 1.81 5.33
C GLY A 108 -20.88 1.19 3.96
N LEU A 109 -19.95 0.37 3.44
CA LEU A 109 -20.14 -0.35 2.17
C LEU A 109 -20.96 -1.64 2.40
N ARG A 110 -21.84 -1.97 1.45
CA ARG A 110 -22.73 -3.15 1.54
C ARG A 110 -22.01 -4.39 1.02
N VAL A 111 -21.37 -5.13 1.92
CA VAL A 111 -20.65 -6.38 1.60
C VAL A 111 -21.62 -7.56 1.61
N ALA A 112 -21.68 -8.33 0.52
CA ALA A 112 -22.43 -9.57 0.44
C ALA A 112 -21.69 -10.71 1.16
N GLU A 113 -22.41 -11.51 1.95
CA GLU A 113 -21.86 -12.68 2.64
C GLU A 113 -21.79 -13.90 1.73
N THR A 114 -22.68 -13.98 0.77
CA THR A 114 -22.80 -15.09 -0.19
C THR A 114 -22.96 -14.54 -1.59
N LEU A 115 -22.90 -15.40 -2.60
CA LEU A 115 -23.20 -15.04 -3.98
C LEU A 115 -24.62 -14.50 -4.10
N ARG A 116 -24.76 -13.30 -4.71
CA ARG A 116 -26.05 -12.65 -4.96
C ARG A 116 -26.06 -12.08 -6.38
N ASP A 117 -27.23 -12.04 -7.01
CA ASP A 117 -27.39 -11.52 -8.37
C ASP A 117 -27.23 -10.00 -8.45
N ASP A 118 -27.44 -9.27 -7.34
CA ASP A 118 -27.31 -7.82 -7.25
C ASP A 118 -25.89 -7.35 -6.89
N CYS A 119 -24.91 -8.25 -6.78
CA CYS A 119 -23.51 -7.87 -6.62
C CYS A 119 -23.00 -7.18 -7.89
N ALA A 120 -22.78 -5.87 -7.80
CA ALA A 120 -22.34 -5.05 -8.92
C ALA A 120 -20.83 -4.97 -9.07
N VAL A 121 -20.08 -5.22 -8.00
CA VAL A 121 -18.62 -5.09 -7.95
C VAL A 121 -17.99 -6.28 -7.24
N VAL A 122 -16.96 -6.86 -7.85
CA VAL A 122 -16.03 -7.80 -7.20
C VAL A 122 -14.83 -7.01 -6.71
N LEU A 123 -14.59 -7.01 -5.40
CA LEU A 123 -13.35 -6.50 -4.80
C LEU A 123 -12.46 -7.67 -4.40
N LEU A 124 -11.23 -7.69 -4.93
CA LEU A 124 -10.20 -8.65 -4.59
C LEU A 124 -9.17 -8.01 -3.67
N GLY A 125 -8.83 -8.69 -2.58
CA GLY A 125 -7.73 -8.34 -1.68
C GLY A 125 -6.80 -9.52 -1.44
N TYR A 126 -5.74 -9.31 -0.64
CA TYR A 126 -4.93 -10.41 -0.14
C TYR A 126 -5.78 -11.27 0.79
N ASP A 127 -6.02 -12.52 0.39
CA ASP A 127 -6.94 -13.42 1.09
C ASP A 127 -6.21 -14.65 1.63
N THR A 128 -5.83 -14.61 2.90
CA THR A 128 -5.26 -15.75 3.63
C THR A 128 -6.33 -16.78 4.06
N GLU A 129 -7.60 -16.50 3.77
CA GLU A 129 -8.77 -17.34 4.03
C GLU A 129 -9.41 -17.82 2.71
N LEU A 130 -8.63 -17.84 1.61
CA LEU A 130 -9.10 -18.15 0.27
C LEU A 130 -9.70 -19.56 0.19
N THR A 131 -10.88 -19.66 -0.42
CA THR A 131 -11.53 -20.94 -0.73
C THR A 131 -11.84 -21.02 -2.21
N TYR A 132 -12.04 -22.25 -2.74
CA TYR A 132 -12.45 -22.43 -4.12
C TYR A 132 -13.81 -21.78 -4.40
N GLU A 133 -14.75 -21.83 -3.45
CA GLU A 133 -16.04 -21.15 -3.55
C GLU A 133 -15.91 -19.65 -3.78
N LYS A 134 -14.99 -18.97 -3.08
CA LYS A 134 -14.73 -17.55 -3.31
C LYS A 134 -14.27 -17.28 -4.75
N LEU A 135 -13.38 -18.12 -5.29
CA LEU A 135 -12.90 -18.00 -6.67
C LEU A 135 -14.03 -18.26 -7.69
N GLU A 136 -14.83 -19.30 -7.48
CA GLU A 136 -15.96 -19.63 -8.35
C GLU A 136 -16.99 -18.50 -8.37
N ASN A 137 -17.34 -17.95 -7.22
CA ASN A 137 -18.25 -16.81 -7.09
C ASN A 137 -17.71 -15.56 -7.82
N CYS A 138 -16.41 -15.28 -7.72
CA CYS A 138 -15.77 -14.23 -8.52
C CYS A 138 -15.94 -14.49 -10.02
N CYS A 139 -15.66 -15.70 -10.50
CA CYS A 139 -15.82 -16.06 -11.91
C CYS A 139 -17.25 -15.87 -12.39
N ILE A 140 -18.25 -16.31 -11.60
CA ILE A 140 -19.67 -16.15 -11.91
C ILE A 140 -20.01 -14.67 -12.07
N LEU A 141 -19.66 -13.83 -11.10
CA LEU A 141 -19.98 -12.40 -11.12
C LEU A 141 -19.26 -11.66 -12.25
N LEU A 142 -17.97 -11.95 -12.47
CA LEU A 142 -17.18 -11.32 -13.53
C LEU A 142 -17.70 -11.70 -14.92
N ASN A 143 -18.15 -12.94 -15.14
CA ASN A 143 -18.79 -13.37 -16.40
C ASN A 143 -20.17 -12.75 -16.59
N ARG A 144 -20.85 -12.37 -15.52
CA ARG A 144 -22.13 -11.61 -15.57
C ARG A 144 -21.92 -10.11 -15.80
N GLY A 145 -20.68 -9.63 -15.83
CA GLY A 145 -20.34 -8.24 -16.13
C GLY A 145 -20.15 -7.35 -14.91
N ALA A 146 -20.05 -7.90 -13.69
CA ALA A 146 -19.71 -7.12 -12.50
C ALA A 146 -18.39 -6.36 -12.71
N ASP A 147 -18.29 -5.15 -12.16
CA ASP A 147 -17.03 -4.40 -12.14
C ASP A 147 -15.98 -5.15 -11.31
N TYR A 148 -14.71 -5.02 -11.69
CA TYR A 148 -13.61 -5.73 -11.06
C TYR A 148 -12.57 -4.76 -10.52
N VAL A 149 -12.38 -4.76 -9.20
CA VAL A 149 -11.42 -3.91 -8.47
C VAL A 149 -10.52 -4.80 -7.63
N ALA A 150 -9.24 -4.45 -7.51
CA ALA A 150 -8.30 -5.12 -6.63
C ALA A 150 -7.57 -4.11 -5.75
N THR A 151 -7.31 -4.49 -4.50
CA THR A 151 -6.60 -3.64 -3.55
C THR A 151 -5.17 -3.37 -3.97
N HIS A 152 -4.45 -4.36 -4.51
CA HIS A 152 -3.07 -4.24 -4.98
C HIS A 152 -2.70 -5.39 -5.95
N PRO A 153 -1.56 -5.27 -6.69
CA PRO A 153 -1.19 -6.25 -7.71
C PRO A 153 -0.07 -7.21 -7.27
N ASP A 154 0.36 -7.20 -6.01
CA ASP A 154 1.52 -7.96 -5.56
C ASP A 154 1.30 -9.46 -5.79
N LEU A 155 2.21 -10.09 -6.53
CA LEU A 155 2.11 -11.50 -6.91
C LEU A 155 2.37 -12.42 -5.72
N VAL A 156 3.28 -12.02 -4.84
CA VAL A 156 3.72 -12.84 -3.72
C VAL A 156 3.87 -12.00 -2.45
N CYS A 157 3.61 -12.65 -1.30
CA CYS A 157 3.92 -12.14 0.01
C CYS A 157 5.14 -12.88 0.56
N PRO A 158 6.23 -12.18 0.96
CA PRO A 158 7.39 -12.80 1.60
C PRO A 158 6.99 -13.44 2.94
N THR A 159 7.53 -14.65 3.19
CA THR A 159 7.31 -15.39 4.43
C THR A 159 8.64 -16.01 4.90
N TRP A 160 8.67 -16.54 6.13
CA TRP A 160 9.84 -17.21 6.67
C TRP A 160 10.25 -18.48 5.88
N TYR A 161 9.32 -19.09 5.13
CA TYR A 161 9.57 -20.29 4.30
C TYR A 161 9.75 -19.99 2.81
N GLY A 162 9.75 -18.73 2.41
CA GLY A 162 9.80 -18.30 1.00
C GLY A 162 8.65 -17.37 0.64
N SER A 163 7.97 -17.61 -0.48
CA SER A 163 6.88 -16.75 -0.96
C SER A 163 5.53 -17.46 -0.89
N ALA A 164 4.51 -16.78 -0.37
CA ALA A 164 3.11 -17.19 -0.47
C ALA A 164 2.41 -16.45 -1.62
N PRO A 165 1.40 -17.06 -2.30
CA PRO A 165 0.57 -16.34 -3.27
C PRO A 165 -0.13 -15.15 -2.62
N ASP A 166 -0.11 -13.99 -3.30
CA ASP A 166 -0.78 -12.78 -2.86
C ASP A 166 -1.90 -12.38 -3.84
N CYS A 167 -2.50 -11.22 -3.67
CA CYS A 167 -3.61 -10.70 -4.45
C CYS A 167 -3.37 -10.79 -5.96
N GLY A 168 -2.17 -10.43 -6.43
CA GLY A 168 -1.78 -10.50 -7.83
C GLY A 168 -1.81 -11.93 -8.41
N SER A 169 -1.41 -12.94 -7.63
CA SER A 169 -1.54 -14.35 -8.05
C SER A 169 -2.99 -14.75 -8.29
N VAL A 170 -3.90 -14.28 -7.44
CA VAL A 170 -5.35 -14.52 -7.61
C VAL A 170 -5.90 -13.74 -8.80
N ILE A 171 -5.40 -12.51 -9.05
CA ILE A 171 -5.74 -11.76 -10.28
C ILE A 171 -5.40 -12.57 -11.52
N GLU A 172 -4.20 -13.17 -11.61
CA GLU A 172 -3.79 -13.98 -12.76
C GLU A 172 -4.65 -15.25 -12.91
N MET A 173 -5.00 -15.89 -11.79
CA MET A 173 -5.91 -17.04 -11.79
C MET A 173 -7.29 -16.68 -12.36
N LEU A 174 -7.90 -15.60 -11.86
CA LEU A 174 -9.20 -15.12 -12.33
C LEU A 174 -9.13 -14.59 -13.77
N HIS A 175 -8.01 -13.95 -14.17
CA HIS A 175 -7.79 -13.54 -15.55
C HIS A 175 -7.77 -14.74 -16.50
N THR A 176 -7.05 -15.78 -16.13
CA THR A 176 -7.00 -17.02 -16.94
C THR A 176 -8.38 -17.64 -17.13
N ALA A 177 -9.25 -17.60 -16.10
CA ALA A 177 -10.57 -18.19 -16.14
C ALA A 177 -11.61 -17.31 -16.86
N THR A 178 -11.50 -15.96 -16.78
CA THR A 178 -12.58 -15.04 -17.21
C THR A 178 -12.16 -14.06 -18.30
N GLY A 179 -10.86 -13.94 -18.59
CA GLY A 179 -10.29 -12.91 -19.47
C GLY A 179 -10.32 -11.48 -18.87
N ARG A 180 -10.83 -11.30 -17.64
CA ARG A 180 -11.01 -10.00 -17.00
C ARG A 180 -9.81 -9.61 -16.15
N ARG A 181 -9.49 -8.30 -16.13
CA ARG A 181 -8.48 -7.71 -15.23
C ARG A 181 -9.10 -6.61 -14.38
N PRO A 182 -8.66 -6.45 -13.12
CA PRO A 182 -9.20 -5.43 -12.24
C PRO A 182 -8.64 -4.04 -12.51
N LYS A 183 -9.36 -3.01 -12.08
CA LYS A 183 -8.75 -1.75 -11.70
C LYS A 183 -8.02 -1.96 -10.37
N VAL A 184 -6.70 -1.83 -10.38
CA VAL A 184 -5.85 -1.89 -9.19
C VAL A 184 -5.79 -0.51 -8.54
N ILE A 185 -5.79 -0.45 -7.19
CA ILE A 185 -5.83 0.79 -6.40
C ILE A 185 -4.51 1.05 -5.66
N GLY A 186 -3.92 0.03 -5.03
CA GLY A 186 -2.68 0.15 -4.26
C GLY A 186 -1.45 0.40 -5.13
N LYS A 187 -0.30 0.56 -4.51
CA LYS A 187 0.99 0.73 -5.21
C LYS A 187 1.16 -0.33 -6.30
N PRO A 188 1.58 -0.04 -7.51
CA PRO A 188 2.22 1.20 -7.99
C PRO A 188 1.26 2.32 -8.42
N GLN A 189 -0.04 2.18 -8.24
CA GLN A 189 -0.99 3.22 -8.60
C GLN A 189 -0.87 4.42 -7.65
N PRO A 190 -1.15 5.65 -8.13
CA PRO A 190 -0.92 6.86 -7.34
C PRO A 190 -1.94 7.07 -6.21
N GLU A 191 -3.05 6.35 -6.21
CA GLU A 191 -4.21 6.60 -5.36
C GLU A 191 -3.86 6.69 -3.87
N MET A 192 -2.93 5.86 -3.37
CA MET A 192 -2.50 5.91 -1.96
C MET A 192 -1.73 7.20 -1.65
N ALA A 193 -0.80 7.60 -2.50
CA ALA A 193 -0.03 8.83 -2.30
C ALA A 193 -0.91 10.08 -2.43
N LEU A 194 -1.84 10.08 -3.40
CA LEU A 194 -2.82 11.16 -3.56
C LEU A 194 -3.73 11.29 -2.34
N LEU A 195 -4.23 10.17 -1.81
CA LEU A 195 -5.04 10.14 -0.61
C LEU A 195 -4.27 10.65 0.62
N ALA A 196 -3.00 10.26 0.76
CA ALA A 196 -2.14 10.75 1.84
C ALA A 196 -1.98 12.27 1.81
N MET A 197 -1.76 12.86 0.64
CA MET A 197 -1.68 14.31 0.46
C MET A 197 -3.02 15.00 0.73
N GLU A 198 -4.14 14.42 0.26
CA GLU A 198 -5.49 14.94 0.56
C GLU A 198 -5.76 14.98 2.07
N GLN A 199 -5.44 13.92 2.80
CA GLN A 199 -5.68 13.81 4.25
C GLN A 199 -4.80 14.73 5.08
N THR A 200 -3.58 14.97 4.64
CA THR A 200 -2.59 15.73 5.41
C THR A 200 -2.51 17.20 5.01
N GLY A 201 -3.00 17.56 3.83
CA GLY A 201 -2.94 18.91 3.27
C GLY A 201 -1.59 19.32 2.70
N PHE A 202 -0.59 18.41 2.66
CA PHE A 202 0.72 18.70 2.06
C PHE A 202 0.66 18.62 0.53
N SER A 203 1.41 19.49 -0.11
CA SER A 203 1.55 19.53 -1.57
C SER A 203 2.47 18.42 -2.10
N PRO A 204 2.42 18.09 -3.40
CA PRO A 204 3.39 17.17 -4.01
C PRO A 204 4.85 17.57 -3.82
N ARG A 205 5.13 18.89 -3.79
CA ARG A 205 6.50 19.42 -3.56
C ARG A 205 7.01 19.10 -2.15
N GLU A 206 6.13 19.10 -1.17
CA GLU A 206 6.47 18.83 0.23
C GLU A 206 6.44 17.34 0.56
N THR A 207 5.99 16.50 -0.36
CA THR A 207 5.82 15.07 -0.17
C THR A 207 6.96 14.26 -0.79
N CYS A 208 7.35 13.18 -0.11
CA CYS A 208 8.32 12.21 -0.58
C CYS A 208 7.87 10.81 -0.22
N LEU A 209 8.04 9.83 -1.13
CA LEU A 209 7.81 8.42 -0.85
C LEU A 209 9.15 7.69 -0.73
N ILE A 210 9.33 6.94 0.36
CA ILE A 210 10.52 6.13 0.64
C ILE A 210 10.11 4.66 0.59
N GLY A 211 10.80 3.87 -0.21
CA GLY A 211 10.52 2.44 -0.36
C GLY A 211 11.68 1.67 -0.95
N ASP A 212 11.63 0.36 -0.82
CA ASP A 212 12.69 -0.57 -1.26
C ASP A 212 12.37 -1.28 -2.57
N ARG A 213 11.17 -1.07 -3.16
CA ARG A 213 10.75 -1.72 -4.40
C ARG A 213 10.50 -0.70 -5.51
N VAL A 214 11.29 -0.80 -6.59
CA VAL A 214 11.16 0.12 -7.73
C VAL A 214 9.78 -0.01 -8.40
N TYR A 215 9.30 -1.23 -8.60
CA TYR A 215 8.07 -1.50 -9.36
C TYR A 215 6.77 -1.24 -8.59
N THR A 216 6.83 -1.01 -7.29
CA THR A 216 5.67 -0.65 -6.45
C THR A 216 5.83 0.75 -5.85
N ASP A 217 6.78 0.93 -4.92
CA ASP A 217 6.91 2.16 -4.14
C ASP A 217 7.36 3.33 -4.99
N ILE A 218 8.48 3.15 -5.69
CA ILE A 218 9.03 4.22 -6.51
C ILE A 218 8.07 4.55 -7.66
N ALA A 219 7.50 3.53 -8.30
CA ALA A 219 6.50 3.72 -9.33
C ALA A 219 5.26 4.46 -8.80
N CYS A 220 4.80 4.17 -7.59
CA CYS A 220 3.68 4.88 -6.96
C CYS A 220 3.97 6.37 -6.79
N GLY A 221 5.14 6.72 -6.25
CA GLY A 221 5.53 8.11 -6.07
C GLY A 221 5.71 8.86 -7.40
N VAL A 222 6.36 8.23 -8.38
CA VAL A 222 6.51 8.80 -9.74
C VAL A 222 5.14 9.01 -10.38
N ASN A 223 4.24 8.03 -10.30
CA ASN A 223 2.88 8.15 -10.84
C ASN A 223 2.04 9.23 -10.13
N ALA A 224 2.32 9.50 -8.86
CA ALA A 224 1.68 10.57 -8.08
C ALA A 224 2.33 11.95 -8.30
N GLY A 225 3.43 12.03 -9.03
CA GLY A 225 4.16 13.29 -9.28
C GLY A 225 4.90 13.83 -8.05
N ILE A 226 5.34 12.94 -7.15
CA ILE A 226 6.13 13.27 -5.96
C ILE A 226 7.55 12.72 -6.05
N ASP A 227 8.48 13.31 -5.30
CA ASP A 227 9.83 12.78 -5.20
C ASP A 227 9.85 11.42 -4.50
N THR A 228 10.80 10.57 -4.89
CA THR A 228 10.94 9.22 -4.33
C THR A 228 12.37 8.98 -3.89
N ILE A 229 12.52 8.24 -2.80
CA ILE A 229 13.81 7.74 -2.31
C ILE A 229 13.77 6.21 -2.35
N PHE A 230 14.58 5.65 -3.22
CA PHE A 230 14.79 4.21 -3.29
C PHE A 230 15.86 3.82 -2.27
N VAL A 231 15.50 2.95 -1.30
CA VAL A 231 16.43 2.43 -0.30
C VAL A 231 16.80 0.98 -0.63
N LEU A 232 18.10 0.68 -0.50
CA LEU A 232 18.68 -0.62 -0.83
C LEU A 232 18.71 -1.58 0.39
N SER A 233 17.92 -1.29 1.41
CA SER A 233 17.84 -2.09 2.65
C SER A 233 16.92 -3.31 2.55
N GLY A 234 16.09 -3.40 1.52
CA GLY A 234 15.10 -4.46 1.31
C GLY A 234 15.39 -5.36 0.12
N GLU A 235 14.37 -5.65 -0.68
CA GLU A 235 14.44 -6.59 -1.81
C GLU A 235 15.06 -5.97 -3.07
N GLY A 236 14.85 -4.66 -3.30
CA GLY A 236 15.22 -4.02 -4.55
C GLY A 236 16.73 -3.86 -4.72
N VAL A 237 17.16 -3.94 -5.96
CA VAL A 237 18.54 -3.71 -6.38
C VAL A 237 18.60 -2.60 -7.43
N THR A 238 19.75 -1.97 -7.59
CA THR A 238 19.93 -0.84 -8.53
C THR A 238 19.53 -1.17 -9.97
N ASP A 239 19.73 -2.42 -10.39
CA ASP A 239 19.38 -2.89 -11.74
C ASP A 239 17.86 -2.87 -12.00
N ASP A 240 17.05 -2.87 -10.95
CA ASP A 240 15.59 -2.76 -11.06
C ASP A 240 15.16 -1.41 -11.64
N ILE A 241 15.96 -0.36 -11.47
CA ILE A 241 15.69 0.97 -12.05
C ILE A 241 15.62 0.88 -13.58
N GLU A 242 16.62 0.26 -14.20
CA GLU A 242 16.65 0.05 -15.65
C GLU A 242 15.58 -0.96 -16.09
N LYS A 243 15.48 -2.08 -15.37
CA LYS A 243 14.54 -3.17 -15.66
C LYS A 243 13.08 -2.72 -15.73
N TYR A 244 12.66 -1.85 -14.81
CA TYR A 244 11.29 -1.36 -14.77
C TYR A 244 11.11 0.02 -15.42
N GLY A 245 12.20 0.68 -15.82
CA GLY A 245 12.16 2.01 -16.45
C GLY A 245 11.61 3.11 -15.55
N VAL A 246 11.72 2.96 -14.24
CA VAL A 246 11.22 3.90 -13.24
C VAL A 246 12.40 4.52 -12.50
N GLN A 247 12.55 5.85 -12.62
CA GLN A 247 13.66 6.60 -12.07
C GLN A 247 13.29 7.21 -10.71
N PRO A 248 13.93 6.81 -9.59
CA PRO A 248 13.80 7.48 -8.31
C PRO A 248 14.48 8.86 -8.34
N ALA A 249 14.00 9.80 -7.54
CA ALA A 249 14.67 11.08 -7.35
C ALA A 249 16.01 10.91 -6.59
N TYR A 250 16.06 9.95 -5.67
CA TYR A 250 17.24 9.61 -4.88
C TYR A 250 17.35 8.08 -4.75
N CYS A 251 18.62 7.59 -4.68
CA CYS A 251 18.92 6.20 -4.35
C CYS A 251 19.90 6.21 -3.16
N MET A 252 19.54 5.56 -2.06
CA MET A 252 20.27 5.57 -0.79
C MET A 252 20.36 4.17 -0.20
N GLN A 253 21.34 3.91 0.66
CA GLN A 253 21.55 2.59 1.23
C GLN A 253 20.41 2.17 2.18
N ASN A 254 19.93 3.10 3.01
CA ASN A 254 18.92 2.83 4.03
C ASN A 254 18.37 4.13 4.63
N ILE A 255 17.45 4.00 5.57
CA ILE A 255 16.80 5.12 6.25
C ILE A 255 17.80 6.00 7.07
N ARG A 256 18.92 5.45 7.54
CA ARG A 256 19.98 6.22 8.21
C ARG A 256 20.65 7.21 7.25
N GLU A 257 20.90 6.80 6.02
CA GLU A 257 21.47 7.70 5.01
C GLU A 257 20.48 8.80 4.62
N VAL A 258 19.18 8.49 4.56
CA VAL A 258 18.13 9.49 4.34
C VAL A 258 18.18 10.55 5.44
N LEU A 259 18.20 10.14 6.71
CA LEU A 259 18.31 11.05 7.86
C LEU A 259 19.56 11.94 7.78
N ASN A 260 20.71 11.32 7.57
CA ASN A 260 21.99 12.06 7.50
C ASN A 260 22.01 13.10 6.37
N THR A 261 21.27 12.83 5.28
CA THR A 261 21.17 13.76 4.15
C THR A 261 20.25 14.94 4.50
N LEU A 262 19.10 14.66 5.14
CA LEU A 262 18.19 15.69 5.61
C LEU A 262 18.87 16.65 6.61
N GLU A 263 19.60 16.11 7.60
CA GLU A 263 20.32 16.91 8.61
C GLU A 263 21.40 17.80 7.99
N LYS A 264 22.03 17.39 6.88
CA LYS A 264 23.04 18.19 6.18
C LYS A 264 22.44 19.31 5.33
N GLU A 265 21.23 19.10 4.80
CA GLU A 265 20.55 20.08 3.95
C GLU A 265 19.73 21.12 4.75
N GLU A 266 19.55 20.94 6.07
CA GLU A 266 18.92 21.97 6.90
C GLU A 266 19.73 23.27 6.86
N PRO A 267 19.08 24.40 6.55
CA PRO A 267 19.75 25.69 6.68
C PRO A 267 20.10 25.95 8.16
N LYS A 268 21.39 26.15 8.43
CA LYS A 268 21.93 26.49 9.76
C LYS A 268 21.36 27.81 10.26
#